data_c3170eb8136897cef58bf1c387a8d8bf
#
_entry.id   c3170eb8136897cef58bf1c387a8d8bf
#
_cell.length_a   1.000
_cell.length_b   1.000
_cell.length_c   1.000
_cell.angle_alpha   90.00
_cell.angle_beta   90.00
_cell.angle_gamma   90.00
#
_symmetry.space_group_name_H-M   'P 1'
#
loop_
_entity.id
_entity.type
_entity.pdbx_description
1 polymer ?
#
loop_
_entity_poly.entity_id
_entity_poly.type
_entity_poly.pdbx_seq_one_letter_code
_entity_poly.pdbx_strand_id
1 'polypeptide(L)'
;WLFTTNHKDIGTLYFIFGVWSGMIGTSLSLLIRTELGNPGSLIGDDQIYNTIVTAHAFIMIFFMVMPIMIGGFGNWLVPLMLGAPDMAFPRMNNMSFWLLPPSLVLLISSSIVENGAGTGWTVYPXXXXXXXXXXXXXXXXXXXXXXXXXXXXXXXXXXXXXXXXXXXXXXXXXXXXXXXXXXXXXXXXXXXXXXXXXXXXXXXXXXXXXXXXXXXXXXXXXXXXXXXXXXXXXXXXXXILILPGFGMISHIISQESGKKETFGSLGMIYAMMAIGLLGFIVWAHHMFTVGMDIDTRAYFTSATMIIAVPTGIKIFSWLATLHGTQINYSPSMLWGLGFIFLFTVGGLTGVILANSSIDITLHDTYYVVAHFHYVLSMGAVFAIFGGFIHWYPLFTGLMLNPYLLKIQFISMFIGVNLTFFPQHFLGLAGMPRRYSDYPDSFMSWNIISSFGSYISLISMILIIIIIWESMMNQRI
;
A
#
# COMPACT_ATOMS: atom_id res chain seq x y z
N TRP A 1 0.33 26.05 11.28
CA TRP A 1 0.26 24.69 10.76
C TRP A 1 -1.04 23.99 11.16
N LEU A 2 -1.57 24.28 12.33
CA LEU A 2 -2.80 23.63 12.78
C LEU A 2 -4.01 23.97 11.93
N PHE A 3 -4.11 25.21 11.49
CA PHE A 3 -5.25 25.68 10.72
C PHE A 3 -4.89 26.07 9.28
N THR A 4 -3.75 25.60 8.76
CA THR A 4 -3.33 25.95 7.43
C THR A 4 -4.28 25.39 6.38
N THR A 5 -4.51 26.15 5.32
CA THR A 5 -5.27 25.69 4.17
C THR A 5 -4.40 25.58 2.90
N ASN A 6 -3.11 25.87 3.03
CA ASN A 6 -2.18 25.79 1.89
C ASN A 6 -1.89 24.33 1.56
N HIS A 7 -2.02 23.94 0.30
CA HIS A 7 -1.84 22.55 -0.07
C HIS A 7 -0.40 22.08 0.14
N LYS A 8 0.58 22.96 -0.01
CA LYS A 8 1.98 22.58 0.19
C LYS A 8 2.25 22.30 1.66
N ASP A 9 1.72 23.14 2.55
CA ASP A 9 1.87 22.91 3.99
C ASP A 9 1.22 21.60 4.40
N ILE A 10 0.02 21.34 3.90
CA ILE A 10 -0.69 20.11 4.24
C ILE A 10 0.04 18.89 3.70
N GLY A 11 0.58 18.98 2.46
CA GLY A 11 1.36 17.89 1.92
C GLY A 11 2.62 17.62 2.72
N THR A 12 3.27 18.67 3.22
CA THR A 12 4.44 18.51 4.08
C THR A 12 4.07 17.80 5.39
N LEU A 13 2.92 18.18 5.97
CA LEU A 13 2.44 17.51 7.17
C LEU A 13 2.18 16.02 6.90
N TYR A 14 1.60 15.71 5.75
CA TYR A 14 1.39 14.30 5.38
C TYR A 14 2.71 13.55 5.25
N PHE A 15 3.72 14.16 4.65
CA PHE A 15 5.02 13.51 4.54
C PHE A 15 5.62 13.23 5.92
N ILE A 16 5.57 14.22 6.81
CA ILE A 16 6.13 14.05 8.14
C ILE A 16 5.40 12.94 8.90
N PHE A 17 4.07 12.97 8.85
CA PHE A 17 3.29 11.94 9.51
C PHE A 17 3.56 10.55 8.93
N GLY A 18 3.67 10.46 7.59
CA GLY A 18 3.93 9.19 6.96
C GLY A 18 5.28 8.61 7.31
N VAL A 19 6.30 9.46 7.43
CA VAL A 19 7.64 9.00 7.84
C VAL A 19 7.60 8.46 9.27
N TRP A 20 6.93 9.19 10.17
CA TRP A 20 6.77 8.74 11.55
C TRP A 20 6.07 7.39 11.62
N SER A 21 4.97 7.27 10.91
CA SER A 21 4.22 6.01 10.89
C SER A 21 5.05 4.89 10.26
N GLY A 22 5.82 5.21 9.23
CA GLY A 22 6.68 4.22 8.61
C GLY A 22 7.74 3.69 9.54
N MET A 23 8.26 4.56 10.42
CA MET A 23 9.23 4.10 11.42
C MET A 23 8.57 3.13 12.40
N ILE A 24 7.36 3.43 12.84
CA ILE A 24 6.64 2.53 13.73
C ILE A 24 6.35 1.20 13.03
N GLY A 25 5.87 1.24 11.80
CA GLY A 25 5.57 0.03 11.06
C GLY A 25 6.79 -0.82 10.78
N THR A 26 7.93 -0.18 10.49
CA THR A 26 9.18 -0.90 10.30
C THR A 26 9.64 -1.56 11.59
N SER A 27 9.48 -0.87 12.72
CA SER A 27 9.83 -1.47 14.01
C SER A 27 9.00 -2.73 14.27
N LEU A 28 7.71 -2.67 13.95
CA LEU A 28 6.85 -3.84 14.11
C LEU A 28 7.26 -4.98 13.18
N SER A 29 7.66 -4.66 11.95
CA SER A 29 8.11 -5.69 11.03
C SER A 29 9.40 -6.34 11.51
N LEU A 30 10.28 -5.58 12.15
CA LEU A 30 11.50 -6.14 12.72
C LEU A 30 11.18 -7.08 13.88
N LEU A 31 10.19 -6.74 14.70
CA LEU A 31 9.76 -7.65 15.75
C LEU A 31 9.24 -8.96 15.17
N ILE A 32 8.48 -8.88 14.09
CA ILE A 32 7.98 -10.09 13.42
C ILE A 32 9.16 -10.95 12.95
N ARG A 33 10.14 -10.33 12.28
CA ARG A 33 11.25 -11.10 11.74
C ARG A 33 12.19 -11.62 12.84
N THR A 34 12.32 -10.88 13.92
CA THR A 34 13.14 -11.37 15.04
C THR A 34 12.50 -12.59 15.70
N GLU A 35 11.17 -12.58 15.85
CA GLU A 35 10.45 -13.75 16.37
C GLU A 35 10.62 -14.95 15.44
N LEU A 36 10.56 -14.74 14.13
CA LEU A 36 10.63 -15.82 13.17
C LEU A 36 12.05 -16.19 12.75
N GLY A 37 13.06 -15.52 13.29
CA GLY A 37 14.45 -15.79 12.90
C GLY A 37 14.96 -17.14 13.31
N ASN A 38 14.44 -17.70 14.41
CA ASN A 38 14.81 -19.01 14.89
C ASN A 38 13.57 -19.75 15.37
N PRO A 39 13.55 -21.07 15.26
CA PRO A 39 12.43 -21.84 15.83
C PRO A 39 12.39 -21.65 17.33
N GLY A 40 11.22 -21.77 17.89
CA GLY A 40 11.01 -21.58 19.31
C GLY A 40 10.35 -20.25 19.56
N SER A 41 10.19 -19.91 20.84
CA SER A 41 9.41 -18.76 21.22
C SER A 41 10.31 -17.67 21.81
N LEU A 42 10.26 -16.48 21.23
CA LEU A 42 10.95 -15.32 21.79
C LEU A 42 9.96 -14.43 22.54
N ILE A 43 8.84 -14.08 21.90
CA ILE A 43 7.80 -13.27 22.53
C ILE A 43 7.04 -14.09 23.57
N GLY A 44 6.77 -15.34 23.25
CA GLY A 44 6.13 -16.26 24.20
C GLY A 44 4.62 -16.21 24.23
N ASP A 45 3.99 -15.46 23.34
CA ASP A 45 2.53 -15.35 23.33
C ASP A 45 2.06 -15.14 21.89
N ASP A 46 1.25 -16.07 21.40
CA ASP A 46 0.72 -15.98 20.05
C ASP A 46 -0.19 -14.77 19.86
N GLN A 47 -0.93 -14.39 20.89
CA GLN A 47 -1.82 -13.25 20.80
C GLN A 47 -1.05 -11.96 20.61
N ILE A 48 0.06 -11.79 21.35
CA ILE A 48 0.90 -10.61 21.19
C ILE A 48 1.51 -10.59 19.79
N TYR A 49 1.98 -11.73 19.30
CA TYR A 49 2.56 -11.80 17.96
C TYR A 49 1.53 -11.38 16.90
N ASN A 50 0.32 -11.89 17.00
CA ASN A 50 -0.71 -11.56 16.01
C ASN A 50 -1.18 -10.12 16.13
N THR A 51 -1.14 -9.55 17.33
CA THR A 51 -1.41 -8.13 17.52
C THR A 51 -0.37 -7.29 16.80
N ILE A 52 0.89 -7.68 16.88
CA ILE A 52 1.97 -6.99 16.18
C ILE A 52 1.77 -7.09 14.67
N VAL A 53 1.42 -8.28 14.16
CA VAL A 53 1.18 -8.46 12.73
C VAL A 53 0.02 -7.57 12.26
N THR A 54 -1.07 -7.53 13.03
CA THR A 54 -2.22 -6.71 12.68
C THR A 54 -1.86 -5.23 12.64
N ALA A 55 -1.16 -4.75 13.67
CA ALA A 55 -0.78 -3.34 13.72
C ALA A 55 0.20 -2.98 12.61
N HIS A 56 1.14 -3.87 12.31
CA HIS A 56 2.09 -3.64 11.23
C HIS A 56 1.37 -3.41 9.90
N ALA A 57 0.42 -4.29 9.59
CA ALA A 57 -0.31 -4.18 8.32
C ALA A 57 -1.10 -2.88 8.25
N PHE A 58 -1.86 -2.55 9.31
CA PHE A 58 -2.66 -1.33 9.31
C PHE A 58 -1.80 -0.07 9.21
N ILE A 59 -0.72 -0.03 9.97
CA ILE A 59 0.12 1.18 9.99
C ILE A 59 0.79 1.37 8.64
N MET A 60 1.33 0.31 8.05
CA MET A 60 2.02 0.44 6.77
C MET A 60 1.09 0.87 5.65
N ILE A 61 -0.12 0.31 5.61
CA ILE A 61 -1.05 0.64 4.52
C ILE A 61 -1.71 1.98 4.75
N PHE A 62 -2.34 2.18 5.90
CA PHE A 62 -3.23 3.33 6.11
C PHE A 62 -2.54 4.54 6.71
N PHE A 63 -1.38 4.39 7.30
CA PHE A 63 -0.71 5.51 7.95
C PHE A 63 0.64 5.85 7.34
N MET A 64 1.17 5.00 6.46
CA MET A 64 2.41 5.30 5.77
C MET A 64 2.21 5.46 4.27
N VAL A 65 1.78 4.40 3.57
CA VAL A 65 1.72 4.45 2.11
C VAL A 65 0.64 5.39 1.61
N MET A 66 -0.59 5.25 2.10
CA MET A 66 -1.67 6.11 1.62
C MET A 66 -1.46 7.57 1.98
N PRO A 67 -1.08 7.95 3.22
CA PRO A 67 -0.80 9.36 3.49
C PRO A 67 0.35 9.92 2.65
N ILE A 68 1.41 9.17 2.45
CA ILE A 68 2.54 9.69 1.68
C ILE A 68 2.15 9.85 0.21
N MET A 69 1.55 8.84 -0.38
CA MET A 69 1.25 8.90 -1.82
C MET A 69 0.12 9.86 -2.14
N ILE A 70 -0.98 9.74 -1.43
CA ILE A 70 -2.17 10.53 -1.77
C ILE A 70 -2.11 11.88 -1.09
N GLY A 71 -1.81 11.91 0.21
CA GLY A 71 -1.75 13.17 0.94
C GLY A 71 -0.53 13.98 0.65
N GLY A 72 0.66 13.36 0.67
CA GLY A 72 1.90 14.09 0.46
C GLY A 72 2.14 14.45 -0.99
N PHE A 73 2.34 13.45 -1.81
CA PHE A 73 2.59 13.70 -3.23
C PHE A 73 1.37 14.32 -3.91
N GLY A 74 0.17 13.89 -3.55
CA GLY A 74 -1.02 14.45 -4.15
C GLY A 74 -1.20 15.92 -3.85
N ASN A 75 -1.07 16.33 -2.59
CA ASN A 75 -1.25 17.74 -2.24
C ASN A 75 -0.15 18.62 -2.82
N TRP A 76 1.08 18.13 -2.85
CA TRP A 76 2.16 18.92 -3.42
C TRP A 76 2.07 19.04 -4.95
N LEU A 77 1.78 17.93 -5.63
CA LEU A 77 1.99 17.86 -7.07
C LEU A 77 0.74 18.16 -7.89
N VAL A 78 -0.45 17.72 -7.46
CA VAL A 78 -1.63 17.85 -8.30
C VAL A 78 -1.98 19.31 -8.58
N PRO A 79 -2.06 20.22 -7.58
CA PRO A 79 -2.32 21.63 -7.93
C PRO A 79 -1.23 22.22 -8.81
N LEU A 80 0.03 21.91 -8.59
CA LEU A 80 1.10 22.43 -9.40
C LEU A 80 1.05 21.91 -10.83
N MET A 81 0.75 20.61 -10.99
CA MET A 81 0.66 20.02 -12.32
C MET A 81 -0.51 20.57 -13.13
N LEU A 82 -1.61 20.92 -12.46
CA LEU A 82 -2.79 21.47 -13.13
C LEU A 82 -2.73 22.97 -13.28
N GLY A 83 -1.79 23.64 -12.62
CA GLY A 83 -1.75 25.09 -12.63
C GLY A 83 -2.78 25.74 -11.73
N ALA A 84 -3.35 24.97 -10.80
CA ALA A 84 -4.35 25.49 -9.88
C ALA A 84 -3.67 26.14 -8.68
N PRO A 85 -4.27 27.18 -8.09
CA PRO A 85 -3.66 27.82 -6.93
C PRO A 85 -3.75 27.00 -5.65
N ASP A 86 -4.75 26.13 -5.51
CA ASP A 86 -4.93 25.34 -4.29
C ASP A 86 -5.90 24.22 -4.59
N MET A 87 -6.16 23.40 -3.59
CA MET A 87 -7.20 22.37 -3.70
C MET A 87 -8.58 23.01 -3.70
N ALA A 88 -9.58 22.26 -4.17
CA ALA A 88 -10.94 22.79 -4.31
C ALA A 88 -11.60 23.09 -2.96
N PHE A 89 -11.29 22.28 -1.94
CA PHE A 89 -11.87 22.47 -0.61
C PHE A 89 -10.73 22.52 0.43
N PRO A 90 -10.11 23.68 0.60
CA PRO A 90 -8.90 23.74 1.45
C PRO A 90 -9.14 23.37 2.91
N ARG A 91 -10.27 23.79 3.48
CA ARG A 91 -10.56 23.46 4.88
C ARG A 91 -10.81 21.97 5.08
N MET A 92 -11.49 21.34 4.12
CA MET A 92 -11.67 19.90 4.17
C MET A 92 -10.35 19.17 4.04
N ASN A 93 -9.45 19.70 3.22
CA ASN A 93 -8.12 19.13 3.08
C ASN A 93 -7.36 19.17 4.39
N ASN A 94 -7.42 20.28 5.11
CA ASN A 94 -6.81 20.37 6.44
C ASN A 94 -7.43 19.38 7.41
N MET A 95 -8.75 19.26 7.38
CA MET A 95 -9.44 18.33 8.27
C MET A 95 -9.02 16.88 7.97
N SER A 96 -8.82 16.55 6.70
CA SER A 96 -8.42 15.19 6.33
C SER A 96 -7.07 14.82 6.95
N PHE A 97 -6.12 15.76 6.96
CA PHE A 97 -4.85 15.47 7.61
C PHE A 97 -5.02 15.30 9.11
N TRP A 98 -5.76 16.21 9.76
CA TRP A 98 -5.80 16.19 11.23
C TRP A 98 -6.67 15.07 11.80
N LEU A 99 -7.34 14.30 10.95
CA LEU A 99 -7.98 13.07 11.39
C LEU A 99 -7.00 11.92 11.57
N LEU A 100 -5.84 11.98 10.91
CA LEU A 100 -4.89 10.86 10.95
C LEU A 100 -4.22 10.65 12.31
N PRO A 101 -3.70 11.68 13.00
CA PRO A 101 -3.10 11.42 14.31
C PRO A 101 -4.04 10.78 15.33
N PRO A 102 -5.30 11.23 15.48
CA PRO A 102 -6.21 10.52 16.38
C PRO A 102 -6.46 9.07 15.93
N SER A 103 -6.52 8.82 14.62
CA SER A 103 -6.72 7.48 14.10
C SER A 103 -5.56 6.56 14.48
N LEU A 104 -4.34 7.05 14.34
CA LEU A 104 -3.15 6.27 14.72
C LEU A 104 -3.11 6.02 16.23
N VAL A 105 -3.48 7.02 17.02
CA VAL A 105 -3.53 6.84 18.48
C VAL A 105 -4.54 5.76 18.84
N LEU A 106 -5.70 5.75 18.18
CA LEU A 106 -6.69 4.71 18.46
C LEU A 106 -6.17 3.33 18.11
N LEU A 107 -5.45 3.19 16.99
CA LEU A 107 -4.90 1.89 16.59
C LEU A 107 -3.85 1.42 17.59
N ILE A 108 -2.96 2.30 18.01
CA ILE A 108 -1.94 1.94 18.99
C ILE A 108 -2.58 1.56 20.33
N SER A 109 -3.62 2.31 20.72
CA SER A 109 -4.35 2.00 21.95
C SER A 109 -5.02 0.63 21.88
N SER A 110 -5.55 0.26 20.71
CA SER A 110 -6.18 -1.05 20.56
C SER A 110 -5.18 -2.19 20.73
N SER A 111 -3.91 -1.94 20.41
CA SER A 111 -2.87 -2.94 20.62
C SER A 111 -2.47 -3.08 22.07
N ILE A 112 -2.64 -2.02 22.86
CA ILE A 112 -2.21 -2.00 24.27
C ILE A 112 -3.31 -2.49 25.21
N VAL A 113 -4.59 -2.13 24.91
CA VAL A 113 -5.70 -2.43 25.81
C VAL A 113 -5.90 -3.94 25.88
N GLU A 114 -5.90 -4.46 27.11
CA GLU A 114 -6.08 -5.89 27.37
C GLU A 114 -5.10 -6.71 26.54
N ASN A 115 -5.57 -7.69 25.78
CA ASN A 115 -4.68 -8.55 24.99
C ASN A 115 -4.46 -8.06 23.57
N GLY A 116 -5.08 -6.94 23.20
CA GLY A 116 -4.96 -6.43 21.86
C GLY A 116 -5.81 -7.17 20.85
N ALA A 117 -5.85 -6.64 19.63
CA ALA A 117 -6.63 -7.21 18.54
C ALA A 117 -5.70 -8.03 17.64
N GLY A 118 -5.70 -9.33 17.82
CA GLY A 118 -4.88 -10.24 17.02
C GLY A 118 -5.63 -10.86 15.86
N THR A 119 -6.35 -10.05 15.09
CA THR A 119 -7.27 -10.53 14.07
C THR A 119 -6.69 -10.58 12.67
N GLY A 120 -5.49 -10.04 12.45
CA GLY A 120 -5.01 -9.76 11.11
C GLY A 120 -5.70 -8.50 10.59
N TRP A 121 -5.21 -7.98 9.47
CA TRP A 121 -5.75 -6.71 8.98
C TRP A 121 -7.14 -6.88 8.35
N THR A 122 -7.51 -8.09 8.00
CA THR A 122 -8.84 -8.34 7.41
C THR A 122 -9.95 -8.44 8.46
N VAL A 123 -9.60 -8.65 9.73
CA VAL A 123 -10.56 -8.66 10.85
C VAL A 123 -11.78 -9.52 10.54
N TYR A 124 -11.55 -10.78 10.26
CA TYR A 124 -12.66 -11.71 9.97
C TYR A 124 -13.55 -11.87 11.22
N PRO A 125 -14.90 -11.90 11.06
CA PRO A 125 -15.83 -11.92 12.18
C PRO A 125 -15.61 -13.04 13.22
N UNK A 126 -15.25 -14.02 12.96
CA UNK A 126 -14.97 -15.13 13.88
C UNK A 126 -13.84 -14.79 14.84
N UNK A 127 -13.04 -14.03 14.31
CA UNK A 127 -11.90 -13.60 15.06
C UNK A 127 -12.14 -12.27 15.74
N UNK A 128 -13.07 -11.64 15.34
CA UNK A 128 -13.44 -10.33 15.85
C UNK A 128 -14.59 -10.39 16.79
N UNK A 129 -15.07 -11.57 16.89
CA UNK A 129 -16.19 -11.73 17.82
C UNK A 129 -15.73 -11.73 19.29
N UNK A 130 -16.61 -11.82 20.04
CA UNK A 130 -16.44 -11.72 21.46
C UNK A 130 -15.71 -12.89 22.09
N UNK A 131 -15.83 -13.75 21.46
CA UNK A 131 -15.21 -14.96 21.94
C UNK A 131 -13.68 -14.91 21.75
N UNK A 132 -13.31 -14.37 20.76
CA UNK A 132 -11.92 -14.32 20.49
C UNK A 132 -11.25 -13.00 20.93
N UNK A 133 -11.84 -12.17 20.82
CA UNK A 133 -11.31 -10.84 21.17
C UNK A 133 -12.19 -10.30 22.27
N UNK A 134 -11.70 -10.16 23.21
CA UNK A 134 -12.48 -9.81 24.38
C UNK A 134 -12.64 -8.34 24.37
N UNK A 135 -13.07 -7.73 24.73
CA UNK A 135 -13.21 -6.44 25.07
C UNK A 135 -13.11 -5.37 23.99
N UNK A 136 -12.51 -4.57 24.30
CA UNK A 136 -12.36 -3.27 23.72
C UNK A 136 -11.36 -3.22 22.58
N UNK A 137 -10.70 -4.11 22.44
CA UNK A 137 -9.63 -4.08 21.48
C UNK A 137 -10.14 -3.92 20.06
N UNK A 138 -11.08 -4.58 19.74
CA UNK A 138 -11.68 -4.51 18.44
C UNK A 138 -12.45 -3.22 18.21
N UNK A 139 -12.81 -2.72 19.14
CA UNK A 139 -13.48 -1.43 19.07
C UNK A 139 -12.55 -0.30 18.75
N UNK A 140 -11.52 -0.45 19.19
CA UNK A 140 -10.49 0.55 18.96
C UNK A 140 -9.93 0.43 17.54
N UNK A 141 -9.87 -0.75 17.06
CA UNK A 141 -9.43 -0.96 15.74
C UNK A 141 -10.48 -0.52 14.71
N UNK A 142 -11.56 -0.69 15.10
CA UNK A 142 -12.66 -0.28 14.27
C UNK A 142 -12.79 1.21 14.20
N UNK A 143 -12.47 1.75 15.12
CA UNK A 143 -12.46 3.20 15.21
C UNK A 143 -11.29 3.77 14.44
N UNK A 144 -10.37 3.02 14.35
CA UNK A 144 -9.21 3.43 13.59
C UNK A 144 -9.52 3.41 12.12
N UNK A 145 -10.17 2.44 11.76
CA UNK A 145 -10.54 2.31 10.40
C UNK A 145 -11.54 3.36 9.96
N UNK A 146 -12.22 3.67 10.77
CA UNK A 146 -13.23 4.70 10.52
C UNK A 146 -12.63 6.07 10.37
N UNK A 147 -11.75 6.25 11.03
CA UNK A 147 -11.07 7.52 11.01
C UNK A 147 -10.13 7.61 9.81
N UNK A 148 -9.61 6.53 9.45
CA UNK A 148 -8.76 6.49 8.30
C UNK A 148 -9.60 6.61 7.03
N UNK A 149 -10.65 6.09 7.10
CA UNK A 149 -11.55 6.18 5.99
C UNK A 149 -12.04 7.58 5.76
N UNK A 150 -12.18 8.15 6.66
CA UNK A 150 -12.58 9.53 6.60
C UNK A 150 -11.47 10.42 6.07
N UNK A 151 -10.43 10.01 6.33
CA UNK A 151 -9.28 10.76 5.88
C UNK A 151 -9.06 10.55 4.39
N UNK A 152 -9.21 9.39 4.02
CA UNK A 152 -9.04 9.06 2.65
C UNK A 152 -10.18 9.61 1.79
N UNK A 153 -11.16 9.66 2.34
CA UNK A 153 -12.32 10.20 1.65
C UNK A 153 -12.21 11.68 1.42
N UNK A 154 -11.76 12.19 2.28
CA UNK A 154 -11.60 13.63 2.24
C UNK A 154 -10.45 14.00 1.30
N UNK A 155 -9.53 13.24 1.29
CA UNK A 155 -8.41 13.49 0.42
C UNK A 155 -8.77 13.21 -1.02
N UNK A 156 -9.44 12.23 -1.14
CA UNK A 156 -9.85 11.84 -2.44
C UNK A 156 -10.88 12.78 -3.06
N UNK A 157 -11.55 13.21 -2.31
CA UNK A 157 -12.54 14.19 -2.74
C UNK A 157 -11.89 15.50 -3.12
N UNK A 158 -11.00 15.73 -2.48
CA UNK A 158 -10.28 16.95 -2.70
C UNK A 158 -9.45 16.85 -3.97
N UNK A 159 -8.94 15.76 -4.21
CA UNK A 159 -8.14 15.56 -5.37
C UNK A 159 -9.01 15.49 -6.63
N UNK A 160 -10.04 14.90 -6.44
CA UNK A 160 -10.95 14.74 -7.55
C UNK A 160 -11.61 16.03 -7.97
N UNK A 161 -11.84 16.66 -7.11
CA UNK A 161 -12.44 17.98 -7.33
C UNK A 161 -11.42 18.95 -7.89
N UNK A 162 -10.36 18.75 -7.57
CA UNK A 162 -9.29 19.60 -8.04
C UNK A 162 -9.00 19.30 -9.51
N UNK A 163 -9.11 18.13 -9.79
CA UNK A 163 -8.83 17.75 -11.11
C UNK A 163 -9.93 18.18 -12.10
N UNK A 164 -10.92 18.07 -11.60
CA UNK A 164 -12.07 18.37 -12.43
C UNK A 164 -12.38 19.84 -12.51
N UNK A 165 -12.28 20.36 -11.54
CA UNK A 165 -12.65 21.77 -11.37
C UNK A 165 -11.50 22.72 -11.61
N UNK A 166 -10.54 22.33 -11.35
CA UNK A 166 -9.37 23.19 -11.42
C UNK A 166 -8.75 23.23 -12.81
N UNK A 167 -9.12 22.48 -13.56
CA UNK A 167 -8.59 22.41 -14.91
C UNK A 167 -9.01 23.58 -15.82
N UNK A 168 -9.57 24.24 -15.43
CA UNK A 168 -10.05 25.40 -16.08
C UNK A 168 -9.11 26.30 -16.74
N UNK A 169 -8.45 26.68 -16.27
CA UNK A 169 -7.63 27.81 -16.65
C UNK A 169 -6.75 27.42 -17.84
N UNK A 170 -6.26 26.73 -17.81
CA UNK A 170 -5.23 26.60 -18.74
C UNK A 170 -5.71 25.81 -19.91
N UNK A 171 -5.51 25.77 -20.64
CA UNK A 171 -5.68 25.00 -21.70
C UNK A 171 -6.50 23.81 -21.42
N UNK A 172 -7.24 23.60 -22.03
CA UNK A 172 -7.93 22.46 -22.11
C UNK A 172 -7.30 21.27 -21.45
N UNK A 173 -7.63 21.18 -20.63
CA UNK A 173 -7.13 20.08 -19.96
C UNK A 173 -7.81 18.82 -20.36
N UNK A 174 -7.41 18.33 -21.12
CA UNK A 174 -7.79 17.01 -21.48
C UNK A 174 -7.05 16.07 -20.60
N UNK A 175 -7.44 15.10 -20.50
CA UNK A 175 -6.81 14.05 -19.78
C UNK A 175 -5.40 13.75 -20.28
N UNK A 176 -5.19 14.07 -21.36
CA UNK A 176 -3.93 13.82 -21.95
C UNK A 176 -2.89 14.85 -21.59
N UNK A 177 -3.35 15.80 -21.26
CA UNK A 177 -2.44 16.90 -20.85
C UNK A 177 -2.11 16.87 -19.42
N UNK A 178 -2.85 16.08 -18.86
CA UNK A 178 -2.60 16.04 -17.43
C UNK A 178 -1.42 15.09 -17.25
N UNK A 179 -0.80 15.20 -16.46
CA UNK A 179 0.29 14.35 -16.04
C UNK A 179 -0.20 13.00 -15.69
N UNK A 180 0.50 12.11 -15.72
CA UNK A 180 0.24 10.77 -15.34
C UNK A 180 -0.15 10.66 -13.90
N UNK A 181 0.38 11.45 -13.05
CA UNK A 181 0.03 11.47 -11.68
C UNK A 181 -1.37 11.99 -11.45
N UNK A 182 -1.69 12.78 -12.20
CA UNK A 182 -2.98 13.38 -12.14
C UNK A 182 -4.03 12.46 -12.66
N UNK A 183 -3.70 11.78 -13.47
CA UNK A 183 -4.57 10.79 -14.03
C UNK A 183 -4.69 9.62 -13.08
N UNK A 184 -3.75 9.41 -12.46
CA UNK A 184 -3.71 8.39 -11.46
C UNK A 184 -4.53 8.80 -10.26
N UNK A 185 -4.44 9.89 -10.01
CA UNK A 185 -5.19 10.39 -8.90
C UNK A 185 -6.67 10.38 -9.23
N UNK A 186 -6.88 10.55 -10.31
CA UNK A 186 -8.26 10.50 -10.72
C UNK A 186 -8.82 9.10 -10.71
N UNK A 187 -8.11 8.33 -11.00
CA UNK A 187 -8.42 6.95 -10.96
C UNK A 187 -8.52 6.45 -9.54
N UNK A 188 -7.71 6.91 -8.79
CA UNK A 188 -7.73 6.59 -7.41
C UNK A 188 -8.95 7.14 -6.71
N UNK A 189 -9.26 8.09 -7.18
CA UNK A 189 -10.43 8.74 -6.64
C UNK A 189 -11.69 7.95 -7.00
N UNK A 190 -11.64 7.45 -8.05
CA UNK A 190 -12.76 6.64 -8.43
C UNK A 190 -12.79 5.38 -7.63
N UNK A 191 -11.77 5.02 -7.30
CA UNK A 191 -11.63 3.83 -6.51
C UNK A 191 -11.95 4.14 -5.07
N UNK A 192 -11.63 5.17 -4.71
CA UNK A 192 -11.95 5.60 -3.37
C UNK A 192 -13.42 5.88 -3.21
N UNK A 193 -13.75 6.18 -4.28
CA UNK A 193 -15.14 6.37 -4.23
C UNK A 193 -15.84 5.10 -3.93
N UNK A 194 -15.25 4.27 -4.10
CA UNK A 194 -15.78 3.08 -3.64
C UNK A 194 -16.07 3.18 -2.21
N UNK A 195 -16.79 3.70 -2.00
CA UNK A 195 -17.26 3.85 -0.68
C UNK A 195 -17.76 2.61 -0.09
N UNK A 196 -17.43 1.81 -0.67
CA UNK A 196 -17.69 0.49 -0.23
C UNK A 196 -16.98 0.17 1.07
N UNK A 197 -15.97 0.63 1.12
CA UNK A 197 -15.23 0.47 2.35
C UNK A 197 -15.94 1.15 3.50
N UNK A 198 -16.36 2.02 3.22
CA UNK A 198 -17.11 2.80 4.20
C UNK A 198 -18.40 2.07 4.59
N UNK A 199 -18.85 1.57 3.76
CA UNK A 199 -20.07 0.84 4.02
C UNK A 199 -19.78 -0.40 4.81
N UNK A 200 -18.85 -0.83 4.54
CA UNK A 200 -18.43 -2.02 5.23
C UNK A 200 -18.04 -1.69 6.65
N UNK A 201 -17.48 -0.78 6.72
CA UNK A 201 -17.08 -0.26 8.03
C UNK A 201 -18.28 0.15 8.85
N UNK A 202 -19.03 0.63 8.22
CA UNK A 202 -20.26 1.02 8.87
C UNK A 202 -21.13 -0.20 9.23
N UNK A 203 -21.06 -1.00 8.51
CA UNK A 203 -21.79 -2.23 8.77
C UNK A 203 -21.13 -3.01 9.87
N UNK A 204 -20.00 -2.95 9.92
CA UNK A 204 -19.26 -3.62 10.97
C UNK A 204 -19.44 -2.90 12.30
N UNK A 205 -19.45 -1.83 12.21
CA UNK A 205 -19.67 -0.97 13.38
C UNK A 205 -21.10 -1.12 13.89
N UNK A 206 -21.87 -1.19 13.07
CA UNK A 206 -23.26 -1.37 13.42
C UNK A 206 -23.51 -2.79 13.95
N UNK A 207 -22.93 -3.52 13.48
CA UNK A 207 -23.05 -4.89 13.92
C UNK A 207 -22.48 -5.10 15.31
N UNK A 208 -21.60 -4.46 15.49
CA UNK A 208 -20.98 -4.67 16.80
C UNK A 208 -21.64 -3.82 17.87
N UNK A 209 -21.84 -2.84 17.50
CA UNK A 209 -22.37 -1.85 18.46
C UNK A 209 -23.88 -2.01 18.68
N UNK A 210 -24.42 -2.26 17.75
CA UNK A 210 -25.86 -2.32 17.83
C UNK A 210 -26.33 -3.75 18.01
N UNK A 211 -25.64 -4.49 18.13
CA UNK A 211 -26.07 -5.79 18.33
C UNK A 211 -26.88 -6.36 17.22
N UNK A 212 -26.48 -5.99 16.24
CA UNK A 212 -27.14 -6.45 15.07
C UNK A 212 -26.80 -7.85 14.76
N UNK A 213 -27.69 -8.45 14.26
CA UNK A 213 -27.58 -9.84 13.95
C UNK A 213 -27.17 -10.13 12.53
N UNK A 214 -26.63 -9.39 11.99
CA UNK A 214 -26.16 -9.48 10.62
C UNK A 214 -25.12 -10.52 10.39
N UNK A 215 -24.39 -10.71 11.20
CA UNK A 215 -23.31 -11.66 11.08
C UNK A 215 -23.64 -12.95 11.76
N UNK A 216 -24.61 -13.04 12.27
CA UNK A 216 -25.05 -14.25 12.94
C UNK A 216 -25.59 -15.18 11.89
N UNK A 217 -25.27 -16.27 11.99
CA UNK A 217 -25.57 -17.31 11.11
C UNK A 217 -27.01 -17.67 11.01
N UNK A 218 -27.50 -17.57 12.01
CA UNK A 218 -28.86 -17.91 12.12
C UNK A 218 -29.81 -16.84 11.67
N UNK A 219 -29.37 -15.83 11.83
CA UNK A 219 -30.20 -14.72 11.58
C UNK A 219 -30.05 -14.23 10.18
N UNK A 220 -29.10 -14.22 9.79
CA UNK A 220 -28.94 -13.57 8.51
C UNK A 220 -28.05 -14.31 7.61
N UNK A 221 -27.40 -13.84 7.15
CA UNK A 221 -26.49 -14.35 6.17
C UNK A 221 -25.48 -15.27 6.73
N UNK A 222 -25.06 -15.73 5.93
CA UNK A 222 -23.98 -16.62 6.38
C UNK A 222 -22.69 -15.85 6.53
N UNK A 223 -21.80 -16.53 6.82
CA UNK A 223 -20.49 -16.01 7.02
C UNK A 223 -19.86 -15.61 5.72
N UNK A 224 -20.22 -16.37 4.73
CA UNK A 224 -19.70 -16.09 3.43
C UNK A 224 -20.16 -14.75 2.88
N UNK A 225 -21.16 -14.45 3.23
CA UNK A 225 -21.69 -13.15 2.84
C UNK A 225 -20.95 -12.03 3.54
N UNK A 226 -20.55 -12.29 4.54
CA UNK A 226 -19.83 -11.32 5.35
C UNK A 226 -18.41 -11.18 4.84
N UNK A 227 -17.94 -12.25 4.49
CA UNK A 227 -16.61 -12.26 3.92
C UNK A 227 -16.62 -11.63 2.52
N UNK A 228 -17.56 -11.85 1.89
CA UNK A 228 -17.66 -11.29 0.59
C UNK A 228 -17.71 -9.78 0.61
N UNK A 229 -18.23 -9.35 1.54
CA UNK A 229 -18.32 -7.90 1.70
C UNK A 229 -17.03 -7.31 2.19
N UNK A 230 -16.39 -8.00 2.86
CA UNK A 230 -15.12 -7.55 3.44
C UNK A 230 -14.01 -7.62 2.39
N UNK A 231 -14.05 -8.61 1.67
CA UNK A 231 -13.08 -8.78 0.62
C UNK A 231 -13.31 -7.80 -0.54
N UNK A 232 -14.35 -7.37 -0.66
CA UNK A 232 -14.61 -6.36 -1.66
C UNK A 232 -13.97 -5.04 -1.36
N UNK A 233 -13.86 -4.84 -0.27
CA UNK A 233 -13.22 -3.61 0.20
C UNK A 233 -11.72 -3.72 0.15
N UNK A 234 -11.29 -4.81 0.33
CA UNK A 234 -9.87 -5.06 0.37
C UNK A 234 -9.30 -5.11 -1.05
N UNK A 235 -9.94 -5.51 -1.96
CA UNK A 235 -9.47 -5.55 -3.30
C UNK A 235 -9.37 -4.16 -3.94
N UNK A 236 -10.15 -3.36 -3.46
CA UNK A 236 -10.12 -1.97 -3.89
C UNK A 236 -8.98 -1.20 -3.26
N UNK A 237 -8.52 -1.63 -2.30
CA UNK A 237 -7.42 -1.03 -1.58
C UNK A 237 -6.11 -1.25 -2.32
N UNK A 238 -5.95 -2.24 -2.88
CA UNK A 238 -4.75 -2.48 -3.62
C UNK A 238 -4.65 -1.59 -4.89
N UNK A 239 -5.53 -1.47 -5.44
CA UNK A 239 -5.56 -0.55 -6.53
C UNK A 239 -5.34 0.91 -6.15
N ILE A 240 -5.78 1.31 -5.03
CA ILE A 240 -5.56 2.68 -4.53
C ILE A 240 -4.08 2.89 -4.18
N LEU A 241 -3.48 1.91 -3.66
CA LEU A 241 -2.06 2.02 -3.28
C LEU A 241 -1.13 2.08 -4.49
N ILE A 242 -1.45 1.40 -5.54
CA ILE A 242 -0.50 1.22 -6.63
C ILE A 242 -0.69 2.22 -7.77
N LEU A 243 -1.90 2.70 -8.02
CA LEU A 243 -2.11 3.60 -9.16
C LEU A 243 -1.30 4.90 -9.05
N PRO A 244 -1.25 5.57 -7.89
CA PRO A 244 -0.36 6.73 -7.79
C PRO A 244 1.11 6.36 -7.99
N GLY A 245 1.52 5.18 -7.56
CA GLY A 245 2.87 4.70 -7.82
C GLY A 245 3.15 4.55 -9.30
N PHE A 246 2.18 4.03 -10.05
CA PHE A 246 2.33 3.92 -11.51
C PHE A 246 2.55 5.30 -12.14
N GLY A 247 1.79 6.30 -11.70
CA GLY A 247 1.95 7.64 -12.22
C GLY A 247 3.31 8.24 -11.91
N MET A 248 3.78 8.04 -10.68
CA MET A 248 5.10 8.55 -10.31
C MET A 248 6.21 7.87 -11.11
N ILE A 249 6.10 6.56 -11.31
CA ILE A 249 7.10 5.84 -12.10
C ILE A 249 7.11 6.31 -13.54
N SER A 250 5.92 6.59 -14.12
CA SER A 250 5.85 7.13 -15.47
C SER A 250 6.60 8.47 -15.57
N HIS A 251 6.40 9.35 -14.60
CA HIS A 251 7.10 10.63 -14.57
C HIS A 251 8.61 10.44 -14.47
N ILE A 252 9.05 9.57 -13.58
CA ILE A 252 10.48 9.35 -13.37
C ILE A 252 11.12 8.77 -14.62
N ILE A 253 10.50 7.76 -15.22
CA ILE A 253 11.06 7.11 -16.40
C ILE A 253 11.15 8.08 -17.58
N SER A 254 10.11 8.87 -17.82
CA SER A 254 10.15 9.81 -18.93
C SER A 254 11.17 10.92 -18.71
N GLN A 255 11.27 11.42 -17.47
CA GLN A 255 12.23 12.48 -17.18
C GLN A 255 13.67 11.98 -17.30
N GLU A 256 13.98 10.82 -16.72
CA GLU A 256 15.35 10.33 -16.67
C GLU A 256 15.80 9.73 -18.00
N SER A 257 14.86 9.33 -18.86
CA SER A 257 15.22 8.83 -20.18
C SER A 257 15.35 9.93 -21.22
N GLY A 258 15.04 11.18 -20.85
CA GLY A 258 15.12 12.29 -21.78
C GLY A 258 13.98 12.38 -22.78
N LYS A 259 12.91 11.65 -22.53
CA LYS A 259 11.73 11.67 -23.39
C LYS A 259 10.73 12.70 -22.90
N LYS A 260 9.93 13.24 -23.83
CA LYS A 260 8.91 14.21 -23.46
C LYS A 260 7.73 13.55 -22.75
N GLU A 261 7.40 12.33 -23.13
CA GLU A 261 6.31 11.57 -22.53
C GLU A 261 6.61 10.08 -22.68
N THR A 262 5.89 9.27 -21.94
CA THR A 262 6.06 7.82 -22.03
C THR A 262 5.52 7.30 -23.35
N PHE A 263 6.07 6.16 -23.79
CA PHE A 263 5.55 5.47 -24.94
C PHE A 263 4.07 5.09 -24.69
N GLY A 264 3.21 5.40 -25.66
CA GLY A 264 1.81 5.06 -25.55
C GLY A 264 1.13 5.67 -24.33
N SER A 265 1.33 6.96 -24.09
CA SER A 265 0.80 7.58 -22.87
C SER A 265 -0.72 7.47 -22.77
N LEU A 266 -1.43 7.58 -23.89
CA LEU A 266 -2.88 7.41 -23.85
C LEU A 266 -3.27 5.99 -23.50
N GLY A 267 -2.57 5.01 -24.05
CA GLY A 267 -2.78 3.61 -23.66
C GLY A 267 -2.48 3.34 -22.21
N MET A 268 -1.49 4.04 -21.63
CA MET A 268 -1.19 3.92 -20.22
C MET A 268 -2.35 4.40 -19.34
N ILE A 269 -2.98 5.51 -19.75
CA ILE A 269 -4.14 6.04 -19.03
C ILE A 269 -5.29 5.05 -19.10
N TYR A 270 -5.58 4.53 -20.28
CA TYR A 270 -6.64 3.54 -20.43
C TYR A 270 -6.34 2.27 -19.65
N ALA A 271 -5.07 1.87 -19.58
CA ALA A 271 -4.69 0.70 -18.79
C ALA A 271 -4.95 0.91 -17.31
N MET A 272 -4.65 2.11 -16.79
CA MET A 272 -4.94 2.40 -15.39
C MET A 272 -6.44 2.37 -15.12
N MET A 273 -7.26 2.90 -16.04
CA MET A 273 -8.70 2.85 -15.88
C MET A 273 -9.21 1.41 -15.90
N ALA A 274 -8.67 0.59 -16.80
CA ALA A 274 -9.06 -0.82 -16.88
C ALA A 274 -8.69 -1.57 -15.60
N ILE A 275 -7.50 -1.31 -15.05
CA ILE A 275 -7.08 -1.96 -13.80
C ILE A 275 -8.05 -1.60 -12.68
N GLY A 276 -8.42 -0.33 -12.58
CA GLY A 276 -9.33 0.10 -11.53
C GLY A 276 -10.71 -0.51 -11.66
N LEU A 277 -11.26 -0.52 -12.87
CA LEU A 277 -12.59 -1.07 -13.08
C LEU A 277 -12.61 -2.58 -12.85
N LEU A 278 -11.62 -3.30 -13.37
CA LEU A 278 -11.56 -4.74 -13.16
C LEU A 278 -11.37 -5.10 -11.69
N GLY A 279 -10.70 -4.23 -10.94
CA GLY A 279 -10.51 -4.48 -9.51
C GLY A 279 -11.79 -4.56 -8.72
N PHE A 280 -12.92 -4.04 -9.25
CA PHE A 280 -14.19 -4.09 -8.55
C PHE A 280 -14.88 -5.45 -8.66
N ILE A 281 -14.44 -6.35 -9.53
CA ILE A 281 -15.18 -7.58 -9.81
C ILE A 281 -14.34 -8.84 -9.56
N VAL A 282 -13.28 -8.74 -8.76
CA VAL A 282 -12.36 -9.88 -8.57
C VAL A 282 -12.15 -10.25 -7.10
N TRP A 283 -12.95 -9.73 -6.17
CA TRP A 283 -12.67 -9.81 -4.74
C TRP A 283 -12.61 -11.24 -4.20
N ALA A 284 -13.36 -12.18 -4.77
CA ALA A 284 -13.45 -13.51 -4.17
C ALA A 284 -12.24 -14.38 -4.47
N HIS A 285 -11.23 -13.85 -5.15
CA HIS A 285 -9.98 -14.60 -5.27
C HIS A 285 -9.28 -14.74 -3.91
N HIS A 286 -9.68 -13.97 -2.90
CA HIS A 286 -9.18 -14.16 -1.55
C HIS A 286 -9.91 -15.27 -0.80
N MET A 287 -10.93 -15.86 -1.41
CA MET A 287 -11.82 -16.79 -0.73
C MET A 287 -11.96 -18.11 -1.48
N PHE A 288 -10.93 -18.53 -2.22
CA PHE A 288 -11.00 -19.77 -2.99
C PHE A 288 -11.17 -21.01 -2.11
N THR A 289 -10.76 -20.92 -0.85
CA THR A 289 -10.78 -22.09 0.04
C THR A 289 -11.96 -22.12 1.01
N VAL A 290 -12.91 -21.18 0.89
CA VAL A 290 -14.02 -21.13 1.85
C VAL A 290 -15.21 -22.02 1.44
N GLY A 291 -15.14 -22.70 0.29
CA GLY A 291 -16.21 -23.60 -0.12
C GLY A 291 -17.16 -23.01 -1.15
N MET A 292 -16.66 -22.17 -2.03
CA MET A 292 -17.48 -21.61 -3.11
C MET A 292 -17.74 -22.65 -4.19
N ASP A 293 -18.81 -22.42 -4.95
CA ASP A 293 -19.15 -23.24 -6.08
C ASP A 293 -18.04 -23.24 -7.13
N ILE A 294 -17.93 -24.33 -7.88
CA ILE A 294 -16.88 -24.47 -8.90
C ILE A 294 -17.02 -23.38 -9.97
N ASP A 295 -18.24 -23.09 -10.41
CA ASP A 295 -18.43 -22.06 -11.45
C ASP A 295 -18.02 -20.68 -10.94
N THR A 296 -18.29 -20.38 -9.66
CA THR A 296 -17.89 -19.12 -9.07
C THR A 296 -16.38 -19.01 -9.01
N ARG A 297 -15.70 -20.08 -8.60
CA ARG A 297 -14.25 -20.09 -8.58
C ARG A 297 -13.66 -19.91 -9.97
N ALA A 298 -14.25 -20.54 -10.98
CA ALA A 298 -13.78 -20.39 -12.35
C ALA A 298 -13.96 -18.95 -12.83
N TYR A 299 -15.08 -18.32 -12.50
CA TYR A 299 -15.28 -16.92 -12.87
C TYR A 299 -14.23 -16.02 -12.25
N PHE A 300 -13.98 -16.16 -10.95
CA PHE A 300 -13.02 -15.28 -10.29
C PHE A 300 -11.59 -15.57 -10.71
N THR A 301 -11.27 -16.80 -11.06
CA THR A 301 -9.98 -17.10 -11.66
C THR A 301 -9.78 -16.32 -12.97
N SER A 302 -10.76 -16.40 -13.86
CA SER A 302 -10.67 -15.72 -15.14
C SER A 302 -10.64 -14.20 -14.98
N ALA A 303 -11.53 -13.66 -14.16
CA ALA A 303 -11.62 -12.22 -13.98
C ALA A 303 -10.34 -11.66 -13.36
N THR A 304 -9.75 -12.38 -12.43
CA THR A 304 -8.52 -11.91 -11.77
C THR A 304 -7.35 -11.93 -12.75
N MET A 305 -7.25 -12.97 -13.58
CA MET A 305 -6.13 -13.07 -14.51
C MET A 305 -6.20 -12.04 -15.64
N ILE A 306 -7.39 -11.56 -15.98
CA ILE A 306 -7.52 -10.55 -17.02
C ILE A 306 -6.83 -9.25 -16.64
N ILE A 307 -6.72 -8.95 -15.34
CA ILE A 307 -6.04 -7.73 -14.90
C ILE A 307 -4.58 -7.71 -15.32
N ALA A 308 -3.97 -8.87 -15.54
CA ALA A 308 -2.57 -8.93 -15.97
C ALA A 308 -2.33 -8.27 -17.32
N VAL A 309 -3.34 -8.22 -18.19
CA VAL A 309 -3.15 -7.66 -19.53
C VAL A 309 -2.95 -6.14 -19.49
N PRO A 310 -3.81 -5.33 -18.83
CA PRO A 310 -3.50 -3.90 -18.74
C PRO A 310 -2.20 -3.61 -17.99
N THR A 311 -1.89 -4.39 -16.96
CA THR A 311 -0.63 -4.21 -16.24
C THR A 311 0.55 -4.50 -17.14
N GLY A 312 0.46 -5.51 -17.99
CA GLY A 312 1.49 -5.79 -18.97
C GLY A 312 1.66 -4.65 -19.96
N ILE A 313 0.57 -4.02 -20.37
CA ILE A 313 0.66 -2.85 -21.24
C ILE A 313 1.52 -1.77 -20.58
N LYS A 314 1.30 -1.51 -19.30
CA LYS A 314 2.08 -0.50 -18.59
C LYS A 314 3.54 -0.89 -18.47
N ILE A 315 3.83 -2.14 -18.11
CA ILE A 315 5.21 -2.59 -17.95
C ILE A 315 5.97 -2.47 -19.29
N PHE A 316 5.38 -2.97 -20.36
CA PHE A 316 6.06 -2.92 -21.65
C PHE A 316 6.14 -1.48 -22.20
N SER A 317 5.18 -0.61 -21.87
CA SER A 317 5.28 0.79 -22.25
C SER A 317 6.43 1.49 -21.54
N TRP A 318 6.65 1.18 -20.26
CA TRP A 318 7.81 1.73 -19.56
C TRP A 318 9.12 1.25 -20.18
N LEU A 319 9.20 -0.03 -20.54
CA LEU A 319 10.40 -0.55 -21.21
C LEU A 319 10.58 0.10 -22.58
N ALA A 320 9.50 0.28 -23.32
CA ALA A 320 9.58 0.94 -24.64
C ALA A 320 10.00 2.40 -24.51
N THR A 321 9.60 3.06 -23.41
CA THR A 321 10.06 4.43 -23.18
C THR A 321 11.59 4.48 -23.02
N LEU A 322 12.16 3.46 -22.41
CA LEU A 322 13.60 3.38 -22.22
C LEU A 322 14.35 2.99 -23.50
N HIS A 323 13.65 2.47 -24.50
CA HIS A 323 14.29 2.00 -25.71
C HIS A 323 14.98 3.15 -26.45
N GLY A 324 16.19 2.93 -26.88
CA GLY A 324 16.93 3.89 -27.64
C GLY A 324 17.53 5.04 -26.84
N THR A 325 17.46 4.98 -25.53
CA THR A 325 18.05 6.00 -24.67
C THR A 325 19.35 5.51 -24.06
N GLN A 326 20.21 6.47 -23.71
CA GLN A 326 21.40 6.16 -22.95
C GLN A 326 21.07 6.38 -21.48
N ILE A 327 20.90 5.28 -20.75
CA ILE A 327 20.41 5.33 -19.37
C ILE A 327 21.50 5.94 -18.48
N ASN A 328 21.11 6.99 -17.78
CA ASN A 328 21.94 7.60 -16.75
C ASN A 328 21.40 7.09 -15.41
N TYR A 329 22.17 6.24 -14.75
CA TYR A 329 21.71 5.55 -13.54
C TYR A 329 21.68 6.47 -12.34
N SER A 330 20.85 7.50 -12.42
CA SER A 330 20.61 8.38 -11.28
C SER A 330 19.84 7.63 -10.19
N PRO A 331 19.87 8.11 -8.95
CA PRO A 331 19.16 7.38 -7.89
C PRO A 331 17.66 7.18 -8.17
N SER A 332 16.97 8.21 -8.67
CA SER A 332 15.55 8.03 -8.96
C SER A 332 15.31 7.03 -10.09
N MET A 333 16.19 7.01 -11.08
CA MET A 333 16.08 6.00 -12.14
C MET A 333 16.31 4.60 -11.60
N LEU A 334 17.25 4.44 -10.64
CA LEU A 334 17.46 3.14 -10.03
C LEU A 334 16.20 2.63 -9.32
N TRP A 335 15.53 3.51 -8.59
CA TRP A 335 14.29 3.13 -7.93
C TRP A 335 13.20 2.78 -8.94
N GLY A 336 13.13 3.52 -10.04
CA GLY A 336 12.17 3.22 -11.10
C GLY A 336 12.43 1.89 -11.77
N LEU A 337 13.69 1.61 -12.10
CA LEU A 337 14.04 0.32 -12.70
C LEU A 337 13.78 -0.82 -11.72
N GLY A 338 14.12 -0.62 -10.44
CA GLY A 338 13.83 -1.61 -9.43
C GLY A 338 12.34 -1.87 -9.28
N PHE A 339 11.55 -0.80 -9.33
CA PHE A 339 10.10 -0.94 -9.30
C PHE A 339 9.60 -1.84 -10.44
N ILE A 340 10.05 -1.55 -11.66
CA ILE A 340 9.57 -2.30 -12.83
C ILE A 340 9.91 -3.78 -12.67
N PHE A 341 11.14 -4.08 -12.29
CA PHE A 341 11.58 -5.48 -12.18
C PHE A 341 10.84 -6.20 -11.04
N LEU A 342 10.84 -5.61 -9.87
CA LEU A 342 10.32 -6.32 -8.69
C LEU A 342 8.79 -6.35 -8.66
N PHE A 343 8.14 -5.31 -9.18
CA PHE A 343 6.70 -5.37 -9.30
C PHE A 343 6.27 -6.45 -10.31
N THR A 344 7.05 -6.63 -11.38
CA THR A 344 6.78 -7.71 -12.33
C THR A 344 6.89 -9.08 -11.65
N VAL A 345 7.91 -9.27 -10.82
CA VAL A 345 8.04 -10.53 -10.09
C VAL A 345 6.81 -10.77 -9.21
N GLY A 346 6.39 -9.73 -8.48
CA GLY A 346 5.21 -9.87 -7.63
C GLY A 346 3.93 -10.13 -8.40
N GLY A 347 3.80 -9.52 -9.58
CA GLY A 347 2.64 -9.75 -10.42
C GLY A 347 2.58 -11.16 -10.99
N LEU A 348 3.73 -11.71 -11.34
CA LEU A 348 3.76 -13.09 -11.84
C LEU A 348 3.32 -14.08 -10.77
N THR A 349 3.75 -13.89 -9.52
CA THR A 349 3.26 -14.73 -8.44
C THR A 349 1.77 -14.52 -8.19
N GLY A 350 1.27 -13.31 -8.44
CA GLY A 350 -0.16 -13.06 -8.33
C GLY A 350 -0.97 -13.83 -9.35
N VAL A 351 -0.46 -13.96 -10.58
CA VAL A 351 -1.13 -14.76 -11.60
C VAL A 351 -1.19 -16.23 -11.18
N ILE A 352 -0.12 -16.74 -10.58
CA ILE A 352 -0.11 -18.10 -10.06
C ILE A 352 -1.19 -18.25 -8.98
N LEU A 353 -1.26 -17.31 -8.05
CA LEU A 353 -2.24 -17.36 -6.98
C LEU A 353 -3.67 -17.16 -7.48
N ALA A 354 -3.86 -16.52 -8.61
CA ALA A 354 -5.20 -16.29 -9.17
C ALA A 354 -5.87 -17.58 -9.61
N ASN A 355 -5.11 -18.63 -9.86
CA ASN A 355 -5.68 -19.92 -10.23
C ASN A 355 -6.20 -20.63 -9.00
N SER A 356 -7.52 -20.88 -8.95
CA SER A 356 -8.14 -21.42 -7.76
C SER A 356 -7.64 -22.82 -7.41
N SER A 357 -7.34 -23.64 -8.41
CA SER A 357 -6.87 -24.99 -8.13
C SER A 357 -5.49 -24.99 -7.49
N ILE A 358 -4.60 -24.08 -7.88
CA ILE A 358 -3.28 -23.97 -7.26
C ILE A 358 -3.39 -23.31 -5.89
N ASP A 359 -4.30 -22.34 -5.74
CA ASP A 359 -4.43 -21.59 -4.51
C ASP A 359 -4.91 -22.44 -3.34
N ILE A 360 -5.48 -23.61 -3.60
CA ILE A 360 -5.86 -24.52 -2.52
C ILE A 360 -4.64 -24.86 -1.66
N THR A 361 -3.49 -25.07 -2.26
CA THR A 361 -2.27 -25.39 -1.53
C THR A 361 -1.49 -24.16 -1.07
N LEU A 362 -1.69 -23.00 -1.72
CA LEU A 362 -0.89 -21.83 -1.40
C LEU A 362 -1.60 -20.81 -0.52
N HIS A 363 -2.92 -20.93 -0.36
CA HIS A 363 -3.68 -19.96 0.43
C HIS A 363 -3.20 -19.94 1.88
N ASP A 364 -3.04 -18.73 2.43
CA ASP A 364 -2.58 -18.51 3.81
C ASP A 364 -1.23 -19.18 4.10
N THR A 365 -0.34 -19.21 3.09
CA THR A 365 1.05 -19.61 3.28
C THR A 365 1.95 -18.41 3.02
N TYR A 366 3.25 -18.61 3.23
CA TYR A 366 4.22 -17.53 2.99
C TYR A 366 4.45 -17.24 1.52
N TYR A 367 3.93 -18.07 0.61
CA TYR A 367 3.92 -17.70 -0.80
C TYR A 367 3.08 -16.45 -1.04
N VAL A 368 1.92 -16.38 -0.39
CA VAL A 368 1.08 -15.18 -0.47
C VAL A 368 1.79 -13.97 0.13
N VAL A 369 2.48 -14.17 1.25
CA VAL A 369 3.22 -13.08 1.89
C VAL A 369 4.33 -12.57 0.95
N ALA A 370 5.04 -13.47 0.29
CA ALA A 370 6.06 -13.07 -0.67
C ALA A 370 5.44 -12.28 -1.82
N HIS A 371 4.30 -12.74 -2.32
CA HIS A 371 3.63 -12.06 -3.42
C HIS A 371 3.27 -10.63 -3.04
N PHE A 372 2.55 -10.43 -1.95
CA PHE A 372 2.11 -9.07 -1.69
C PHE A 372 3.24 -8.17 -1.21
N HIS A 373 4.29 -8.73 -0.64
CA HIS A 373 5.43 -7.87 -0.31
C HIS A 373 6.21 -7.45 -1.54
N TYR A 374 6.25 -8.28 -2.58
CA TYR A 374 6.87 -7.84 -3.82
C TYR A 374 6.08 -6.72 -4.48
N VAL A 375 4.76 -6.75 -4.39
CA VAL A 375 3.98 -5.67 -5.00
C VAL A 375 3.88 -4.44 -4.09
N LEU A 376 3.94 -4.58 -2.77
CA LEU A 376 3.81 -3.43 -1.87
C LEU A 376 5.16 -2.91 -1.39
N SER A 377 5.97 -3.76 -0.78
CA SER A 377 7.24 -3.30 -0.22
C SER A 377 8.27 -2.99 -1.30
N MET A 378 8.16 -3.62 -2.45
CA MET A 378 9.06 -3.38 -3.57
C MET A 378 8.36 -2.73 -4.76
N GLY A 379 7.05 -2.53 -4.67
CA GLY A 379 6.32 -1.76 -5.66
C GLY A 379 6.00 -0.38 -5.11
N ALA A 380 4.99 -0.30 -4.25
CA ALA A 380 4.55 1.00 -3.73
C ALA A 380 5.67 1.74 -2.99
N VAL A 381 6.43 1.03 -2.16
CA VAL A 381 7.50 1.67 -1.39
C VAL A 381 8.64 2.13 -2.29
N PHE A 382 8.99 1.35 -3.31
CA PHE A 382 10.01 1.78 -4.27
C PHE A 382 9.56 3.02 -5.04
N ALA A 383 8.27 3.09 -5.39
CA ALA A 383 7.74 4.29 -6.03
C ALA A 383 7.80 5.48 -5.09
N ILE A 384 7.54 5.28 -3.81
CA ILE A 384 7.64 6.36 -2.82
C ILE A 384 9.07 6.89 -2.73
N PHE A 385 10.05 5.98 -2.62
CA PHE A 385 11.45 6.42 -2.55
C PHE A 385 11.86 7.13 -3.84
N GLY A 386 11.51 6.56 -4.98
CA GLY A 386 11.87 7.18 -6.25
C GLY A 386 11.24 8.54 -6.41
N GLY A 387 9.97 8.68 -6.07
CA GLY A 387 9.29 9.97 -6.17
C GLY A 387 9.83 10.99 -5.19
N PHE A 388 10.08 10.58 -3.95
CA PHE A 388 10.61 11.51 -2.95
C PHE A 388 11.96 12.06 -3.39
N ILE A 389 12.84 11.20 -3.88
CA ILE A 389 14.16 11.63 -4.35
C ILE A 389 14.02 12.51 -5.59
N HIS A 390 13.12 12.14 -6.49
CA HIS A 390 12.93 12.88 -7.74
C HIS A 390 12.43 14.30 -7.48
N TRP A 391 11.49 14.48 -6.56
CA TRP A 391 10.87 15.77 -6.29
C TRP A 391 11.39 16.46 -5.04
N TYR A 392 12.41 15.92 -4.37
CA TYR A 392 12.94 16.54 -3.16
C TYR A 392 13.41 17.99 -3.39
N PRO A 393 14.10 18.29 -4.50
CA PRO A 393 14.46 19.70 -4.74
C PRO A 393 13.26 20.62 -4.86
N LEU A 394 12.17 20.15 -5.46
CA LEU A 394 10.94 20.95 -5.52
C LEU A 394 10.37 21.20 -4.14
N PHE A 395 10.38 20.19 -3.28
CA PHE A 395 9.76 20.32 -1.96
C PHE A 395 10.58 21.19 -1.01
N THR A 396 11.90 21.12 -1.08
CA THR A 396 12.76 21.75 -0.08
C THR A 396 13.70 22.80 -0.66
N GLY A 397 13.95 22.78 -1.95
CA GLY A 397 14.97 23.62 -2.55
C GLY A 397 16.38 23.13 -2.34
N LEU A 398 16.56 21.94 -1.81
CA LEU A 398 17.87 21.36 -1.51
C LEU A 398 18.09 20.11 -2.34
N MET A 399 19.32 19.63 -2.38
CA MET A 399 19.68 18.40 -3.08
C MET A 399 20.16 17.35 -2.09
N LEU A 400 19.95 16.11 -2.45
CA LEU A 400 20.46 14.98 -1.66
C LEU A 400 21.78 14.49 -2.26
N ASN A 401 22.64 13.93 -1.41
CA ASN A 401 23.93 13.41 -1.84
C ASN A 401 23.72 12.19 -2.75
N PRO A 402 24.09 12.27 -4.04
CA PRO A 402 23.76 11.16 -4.94
C PRO A 402 24.53 9.87 -4.65
N TYR A 403 25.74 9.95 -4.12
CA TYR A 403 26.48 8.73 -3.80
C TYR A 403 25.85 7.97 -2.66
N LEU A 404 25.43 8.69 -1.61
CA LEU A 404 24.77 8.07 -0.50
C LEU A 404 23.40 7.50 -0.91
N LEU A 405 22.70 8.18 -1.82
CA LEU A 405 21.42 7.68 -2.31
C LEU A 405 21.58 6.36 -3.05
N LYS A 406 22.65 6.22 -3.84
CA LYS A 406 22.91 4.97 -4.53
C LYS A 406 23.22 3.84 -3.54
N ILE A 407 23.98 4.14 -2.50
CA ILE A 407 24.26 3.14 -1.46
C ILE A 407 22.97 2.75 -0.76
N GLN A 408 22.10 3.71 -0.49
CA GLN A 408 20.81 3.43 0.15
C GLN A 408 19.95 2.55 -0.73
N PHE A 409 19.92 2.80 -2.04
CA PHE A 409 19.15 1.95 -2.95
C PHE A 409 19.73 0.52 -2.97
N ILE A 410 21.03 0.39 -3.09
CA ILE A 410 21.66 -0.93 -3.18
C ILE A 410 21.38 -1.74 -1.92
N SER A 411 21.54 -1.12 -0.75
CA SER A 411 21.29 -1.84 0.50
C SER A 411 19.83 -2.23 0.65
N MET A 412 18.89 -1.34 0.27
CA MET A 412 17.48 -1.68 0.33
C MET A 412 17.14 -2.80 -0.64
N PHE A 413 17.67 -2.74 -1.86
CA PHE A 413 17.40 -3.76 -2.86
C PHE A 413 17.87 -5.14 -2.37
N ILE A 414 19.07 -5.21 -1.84
CA ILE A 414 19.59 -6.47 -1.31
C ILE A 414 18.75 -6.93 -0.12
N GLY A 415 18.45 -6.03 0.80
CA GLY A 415 17.73 -6.38 2.01
C GLY A 415 16.34 -6.93 1.74
N VAL A 416 15.57 -6.26 0.89
CA VAL A 416 14.19 -6.72 0.66
C VAL A 416 14.16 -8.02 -0.12
N ASN A 417 15.08 -8.21 -1.06
CA ASN A 417 15.10 -9.47 -1.80
C ASN A 417 15.53 -10.64 -0.92
N LEU A 418 16.50 -10.43 -0.04
CA LEU A 418 16.85 -11.47 0.94
C LEU A 418 15.71 -11.78 1.90
N THR A 419 14.92 -10.77 2.23
CA THR A 419 13.80 -10.97 3.16
C THR A 419 12.68 -11.77 2.50
N PHE A 420 12.29 -11.39 1.29
CA PHE A 420 11.02 -11.89 0.76
C PHE A 420 11.16 -12.97 -0.30
N PHE A 421 12.29 -13.09 -0.99
CA PHE A 421 12.38 -14.15 -1.97
C PHE A 421 12.40 -15.54 -1.32
N PRO A 422 13.13 -15.77 -0.21
CA PRO A 422 13.03 -17.08 0.45
C PRO A 422 11.63 -17.43 0.94
N GLN A 423 10.77 -16.44 1.15
CA GLN A 423 9.41 -16.72 1.59
C GLN A 423 8.58 -17.43 0.53
N HIS A 424 8.97 -17.32 -0.77
CA HIS A 424 8.36 -18.17 -1.79
C HIS A 424 8.58 -19.63 -1.49
N PHE A 425 9.81 -19.98 -1.11
CA PHE A 425 10.16 -21.38 -0.84
C PHE A 425 9.49 -21.87 0.44
N LEU A 426 9.39 -20.99 1.44
CA LEU A 426 8.68 -21.35 2.67
C LEU A 426 7.21 -21.65 2.38
N GLY A 427 6.57 -20.83 1.54
CA GLY A 427 5.18 -21.07 1.20
C GLY A 427 4.97 -22.32 0.38
N LEU A 428 5.87 -22.59 -0.57
CA LEU A 428 5.78 -23.82 -1.37
C LEU A 428 5.95 -25.05 -0.49
N ALA A 429 6.75 -24.94 0.57
CA ALA A 429 6.94 -26.04 1.52
C ALA A 429 5.79 -26.15 2.54
N GLY A 430 4.86 -25.20 2.55
CA GLY A 430 3.69 -25.28 3.37
C GLY A 430 3.71 -24.49 4.66
N MET A 431 4.67 -23.58 4.87
CA MET A 431 4.68 -22.78 6.10
C MET A 431 3.49 -21.83 6.11
N PRO A 432 2.59 -21.92 7.09
CA PRO A 432 1.41 -21.06 7.13
C PRO A 432 1.74 -19.66 7.65
N ARG A 433 0.92 -18.68 7.25
CA ARG A 433 1.06 -17.31 7.74
C ARG A 433 0.47 -17.17 9.14
N ARG A 434 0.92 -16.11 9.83
CA ARG A 434 0.35 -15.66 11.10
C ARG A 434 0.59 -16.60 12.27
N TYR A 435 1.66 -17.40 12.20
CA TYR A 435 2.10 -18.23 13.31
C TYR A 435 3.46 -17.74 13.80
N SER A 436 3.63 -17.75 15.10
CA SER A 436 4.86 -17.25 15.72
C SER A 436 5.98 -18.28 15.78
N ASP A 437 5.66 -19.54 15.49
CA ASP A 437 6.64 -20.61 15.53
C ASP A 437 6.41 -21.56 14.37
N TYR A 438 7.39 -22.40 14.08
CA TYR A 438 7.33 -23.30 12.93
C TYR A 438 8.22 -24.50 13.17
N PRO A 439 7.99 -25.61 12.45
CA PRO A 439 8.88 -26.77 12.56
C PRO A 439 10.31 -26.45 12.08
N ASP A 440 11.26 -27.19 12.60
CA ASP A 440 12.68 -26.94 12.33
C ASP A 440 13.03 -26.99 10.85
N SER A 441 12.23 -27.67 10.04
CA SER A 441 12.52 -27.78 8.59
C SER A 441 12.46 -26.43 7.89
N PHE A 442 11.79 -25.42 8.48
CA PHE A 442 11.70 -24.09 7.87
C PHE A 442 12.76 -23.12 8.38
N MET A 443 13.74 -23.60 9.15
CA MET A 443 14.66 -22.70 9.85
C MET A 443 15.58 -21.93 8.90
N SER A 444 16.15 -22.60 7.90
CA SER A 444 17.19 -22.00 7.08
C SER A 444 16.71 -20.78 6.31
N TRP A 445 15.56 -20.94 5.62
CA TRP A 445 15.01 -19.80 4.87
C TRP A 445 14.56 -18.66 5.77
N ASN A 446 14.08 -18.98 6.98
CA ASN A 446 13.68 -17.94 7.90
C ASN A 446 14.89 -17.16 8.46
N ILE A 447 16.01 -17.81 8.66
CA ILE A 447 17.23 -17.13 9.09
C ILE A 447 17.66 -16.12 8.02
N ILE A 448 17.68 -16.55 6.75
CA ILE A 448 18.06 -15.65 5.66
C ILE A 448 17.09 -14.49 5.55
N SER A 449 15.81 -14.75 5.67
CA SER A 449 14.79 -13.72 5.59
C SER A 449 14.97 -12.67 6.68
N SER A 450 15.23 -13.09 7.92
CA SER A 450 15.44 -12.16 9.02
C SER A 450 16.73 -11.36 8.83
N PHE A 451 17.78 -11.99 8.33
CA PHE A 451 19.02 -11.28 8.04
C PHE A 451 18.78 -10.17 7.01
N GLY A 452 17.99 -10.46 5.97
CA GLY A 452 17.66 -9.44 4.98
C GLY A 452 16.89 -8.27 5.58
N SER A 453 16.01 -8.54 6.54
CA SER A 453 15.25 -7.45 7.18
C SER A 453 16.15 -6.51 7.95
N TYR A 454 17.23 -7.02 8.54
CA TYR A 454 18.17 -6.15 9.25
C TYR A 454 18.96 -5.28 8.28
N ILE A 455 19.27 -5.78 7.08
CA ILE A 455 19.90 -4.95 6.05
C ILE A 455 18.96 -3.84 5.61
N SER A 456 17.67 -4.15 5.46
CA SER A 456 16.68 -3.13 5.11
C SER A 456 16.57 -2.06 6.20
N LEU A 457 16.68 -2.44 7.47
CA LEU A 457 16.69 -1.47 8.55
C LEU A 457 17.84 -0.50 8.41
N ILE A 458 19.04 -0.99 8.08
CA ILE A 458 20.20 -0.13 7.88
C ILE A 458 19.92 0.85 6.75
N SER A 459 19.29 0.40 5.68
CA SER A 459 18.94 1.27 4.56
C SER A 459 17.94 2.35 4.97
N MET A 460 16.95 2.01 5.81
CA MET A 460 15.99 3.00 6.30
C MET A 460 16.66 4.04 7.18
N ILE A 461 17.59 3.62 8.02
CA ILE A 461 18.33 4.57 8.83
C ILE A 461 19.17 5.48 7.94
N LEU A 462 19.76 4.93 6.89
CA LEU A 462 20.60 5.70 5.99
C LEU A 462 19.81 6.80 5.27
N ILE A 463 18.56 6.54 4.85
CA ILE A 463 17.80 7.59 4.19
C ILE A 463 17.50 8.75 5.14
N ILE A 464 17.26 8.45 6.41
CA ILE A 464 17.06 9.50 7.40
C ILE A 464 18.34 10.32 7.56
N ILE A 465 19.49 9.66 7.59
CA ILE A 465 20.77 10.35 7.69
C ILE A 465 21.02 11.22 6.45
N ILE A 466 20.67 10.72 5.25
CA ILE A 466 20.85 11.47 4.02
C ILE A 466 20.03 12.75 4.04
N ILE A 467 18.78 12.65 4.49
CA ILE A 467 17.90 13.84 4.56
C ILE A 467 18.46 14.83 5.57
N TRP A 468 18.89 14.35 6.72
CA TRP A 468 19.46 15.22 7.76
C TRP A 468 20.72 15.92 7.26
N GLU A 469 21.59 15.18 6.56
CA GLU A 469 22.82 15.76 6.01
C GLU A 469 22.50 16.85 4.98
N SER A 470 21.49 16.62 4.14
CA SER A 470 21.09 17.61 3.15
C SER A 470 20.62 18.90 3.83
N MET A 471 19.85 18.79 4.90
CA MET A 471 19.34 19.97 5.59
C MET A 471 20.43 20.68 6.38
N MET A 472 21.33 19.94 7.01
CA MET A 472 22.41 20.53 7.81
C MET A 472 23.42 21.27 6.94
N ASN A 473 23.76 20.72 5.78
CA ASN A 473 24.75 21.31 4.91
C ASN A 473 24.16 22.25 3.86
N GLN A 474 22.83 22.40 3.82
CA GLN A 474 22.15 23.29 2.89
C GLN A 474 22.62 23.04 1.45
N ARG A 475 22.51 21.79 1.00
CA ARG A 475 22.89 21.44 -0.37
C ARG A 475 21.94 22.08 -1.36
N ILE A 476 22.46 22.95 -2.21
CA ILE A 476 21.66 23.71 -3.17
C ILE A 476 21.95 23.23 -4.59
#